data_bc15bc6bf2e9c98ff15a2752e385920d
#
_entry.id   bc15bc6bf2e9c98ff15a2752e385920d
#
_cell.length_a   1.000
_cell.length_b   1.000
_cell.length_c   1.000
_cell.angle_alpha   90.00
_cell.angle_beta   90.00
_cell.angle_gamma   90.00
#
_symmetry.space_group_name_H-M   'P 1'
#
loop_
_entity.id
_entity.type
_entity.pdbx_description
1 polymer ?
#
loop_
_entity_poly.entity_id
_entity_poly.type
_entity_poly.pdbx_seq_one_letter_code
_entity_poly.pdbx_strand_id
1 'polypeptide(L)' 'NHYKIVGDRVIRTYHLINIKTEEGMMKLLSYLNDIGVDEELRRLGAKDGSIVELDDFDFEYYN' A
#
# COMPACT_ATOMS: atom_id res chain seq x y z
N ASN A 1 -8.26 -0.83 13.15
CA ASN A 1 -6.99 -0.63 12.52
C ASN A 1 -6.85 -1.35 11.21
N HIS A 2 -7.85 -1.14 10.38
CA HIS A 2 -7.94 -1.72 9.06
C HIS A 2 -8.23 -0.58 8.09
N TYR A 3 -7.42 -0.48 7.05
CA TYR A 3 -7.53 0.59 6.08
C TYR A 3 -7.61 0.01 4.68
N LYS A 4 -8.26 0.74 3.79
CA LYS A 4 -8.39 0.28 2.41
C LYS A 4 -7.96 1.42 1.48
N ILE A 5 -7.07 1.09 0.55
CA ILE A 5 -6.63 2.03 -0.46
C ILE A 5 -7.62 1.98 -1.62
N VAL A 6 -8.14 3.14 -2.00
CA VAL A 6 -9.09 3.25 -3.11
C VAL A 6 -8.54 4.23 -4.13
N GLY A 7 -8.99 4.09 -5.37
CA GLY A 7 -8.57 4.96 -6.45
C GLY A 7 -8.19 4.17 -7.68
N ASP A 8 -8.74 4.58 -8.82
CA ASP A 8 -8.54 3.85 -10.07
C ASP A 8 -7.07 3.82 -10.49
N ARG A 9 -6.37 4.94 -10.32
CA ARG A 9 -4.98 5.03 -10.75
C ARG A 9 -4.08 4.11 -9.92
N VAL A 10 -4.28 4.10 -8.61
CA VAL A 10 -3.47 3.27 -7.72
C VAL A 10 -3.70 1.80 -8.03
N ILE A 11 -4.96 1.40 -8.18
CA ILE A 11 -5.29 0.01 -8.46
C ILE A 11 -4.75 -0.41 -9.81
N ARG A 12 -4.84 0.46 -10.82
CA ARG A 12 -4.30 0.16 -12.14
C ARG A 12 -2.78 -0.02 -12.08
N THR A 13 -2.10 0.85 -11.36
CA THR A 13 -0.65 0.75 -11.22
C THR A 13 -0.27 -0.55 -10.51
N TYR A 14 -1.03 -0.91 -9.46
CA TYR A 14 -0.81 -2.15 -8.76
C TYR A 14 -0.89 -3.35 -9.71
N HIS A 15 -1.87 -3.34 -10.62
CA HIS A 15 -2.05 -4.45 -11.56
C HIS A 15 -0.90 -4.57 -12.55
N LEU A 16 -0.12 -3.52 -12.74
CA LEU A 16 1.02 -3.56 -13.65
C LEU A 16 2.32 -4.02 -12.96
N ILE A 17 2.30 -4.18 -11.65
CA ILE A 17 3.47 -4.58 -10.88
C ILE A 17 3.35 -6.04 -10.51
N ASN A 18 4.42 -6.80 -10.72
CA ASN A 18 4.46 -8.21 -10.35
C ASN A 18 4.93 -8.33 -8.91
N ILE A 19 4.01 -8.40 -7.97
CA ILE A 19 4.34 -8.45 -6.54
C ILE A 19 4.83 -9.83 -6.10
N LYS A 20 4.86 -10.80 -7.00
CA LYS A 20 5.39 -12.13 -6.68
C LYS A 20 6.91 -12.14 -6.63
N THR A 21 7.55 -11.11 -7.21
CA THR A 21 9.00 -10.97 -7.12
C THR A 21 9.33 -9.96 -6.06
N GLU A 22 10.54 -10.10 -5.48
CA GLU A 22 11.03 -9.15 -4.50
C GLU A 22 11.14 -7.75 -5.08
N GLU A 23 11.64 -7.68 -6.31
CA GLU A 23 11.77 -6.39 -7.00
C GLU A 23 10.41 -5.73 -7.21
N GLY A 24 9.41 -6.51 -7.62
CA GLY A 24 8.07 -5.98 -7.83
C GLY A 24 7.46 -5.49 -6.53
N MET A 25 7.63 -6.25 -5.44
CA MET A 25 7.13 -5.82 -4.14
C MET A 25 7.78 -4.51 -3.70
N MET A 26 9.08 -4.37 -3.91
CA MET A 26 9.77 -3.14 -3.56
C MET A 26 9.27 -1.97 -4.40
N LYS A 27 8.98 -2.20 -5.67
CA LYS A 27 8.43 -1.17 -6.54
C LYS A 27 7.06 -0.71 -6.05
N LEU A 28 6.22 -1.65 -5.63
CA LEU A 28 4.90 -1.30 -5.10
C LEU A 28 5.02 -0.45 -3.85
N LEU A 29 5.84 -0.88 -2.90
CA LEU A 29 5.99 -0.14 -1.65
C LEU A 29 6.57 1.26 -1.90
N SER A 30 7.53 1.37 -2.81
CA SER A 30 8.10 2.66 -3.16
C SER A 30 7.05 3.57 -3.81
N TYR A 31 6.24 3.01 -4.69
CA TYR A 31 5.18 3.78 -5.35
C TYR A 31 4.18 4.30 -4.33
N LEU A 32 3.74 3.44 -3.40
CA LEU A 32 2.78 3.85 -2.38
C LEU A 32 3.35 4.96 -1.51
N ASN A 33 4.63 4.87 -1.18
CA ASN A 33 5.28 5.91 -0.41
C ASN A 33 5.34 7.22 -1.20
N ASP A 34 5.64 7.13 -2.49
CA ASP A 34 5.77 8.32 -3.34
C ASP A 34 4.45 9.07 -3.48
N ILE A 35 3.34 8.37 -3.51
CA ILE A 35 2.03 9.03 -3.62
C ILE A 35 1.44 9.42 -2.27
N GLY A 36 2.19 9.20 -1.18
CA GLY A 36 1.80 9.70 0.13
C GLY A 36 0.92 8.78 0.95
N VAL A 37 0.85 7.49 0.61
CA VAL A 37 0.02 6.55 1.37
C VAL A 37 0.52 6.44 2.81
N ASP A 38 1.83 6.36 3.01
CA ASP A 38 2.41 6.28 4.36
C ASP A 38 2.01 7.47 5.20
N GLU A 39 2.13 8.68 4.64
CA GLU A 39 1.78 9.88 5.38
C GLU A 39 0.30 9.93 5.71
N GLU A 40 -0.53 9.50 4.77
CA GLU A 40 -1.98 9.51 4.99
C GLU A 40 -2.36 8.51 6.06
N LEU A 41 -1.76 7.31 6.05
CA LEU A 41 -2.02 6.31 7.08
C LEU A 41 -1.62 6.83 8.45
N ARG A 42 -0.46 7.48 8.52
CA ARG A 42 0.01 8.05 9.78
C ARG A 42 -0.95 9.14 10.26
N ARG A 43 -1.43 9.98 9.35
CA ARG A 43 -2.38 11.04 9.68
C ARG A 43 -3.68 10.47 10.23
N LEU A 44 -4.11 9.31 9.70
CA LEU A 44 -5.34 8.65 10.14
C LEU A 44 -5.15 7.85 11.43
N GLY A 45 -3.93 7.79 11.95
CA GLY A 45 -3.68 7.10 13.21
C GLY A 45 -3.30 5.64 13.08
N ALA A 46 -2.81 5.21 11.92
CA ALA A 46 -2.39 3.83 11.73
C ALA A 46 -1.23 3.50 12.68
N LYS A 47 -1.27 2.29 13.20
CA LYS A 47 -0.26 1.79 14.14
C LYS A 47 0.44 0.60 13.53
N ASP A 48 1.59 0.24 14.08
CA ASP A 48 2.30 -0.95 13.64
C ASP A 48 1.38 -2.16 13.69
N GLY A 49 1.34 -2.92 12.60
CA GLY A 49 0.47 -4.08 12.49
C GLY A 49 -0.91 -3.80 11.95
N SER A 50 -1.25 -2.53 11.69
CA SER A 50 -2.53 -2.23 11.03
C SER A 50 -2.56 -2.86 9.64
N ILE A 51 -3.71 -3.38 9.26
CA ILE A 51 -3.87 -4.05 7.97
C ILE A 51 -4.28 -3.02 6.92
N VAL A 52 -3.61 -3.06 5.79
CA VAL A 52 -3.92 -2.18 4.66
C VAL A 52 -4.27 -3.03 3.46
N GLU A 53 -5.44 -2.81 2.90
CA GLU A 53 -5.91 -3.55 1.72
C GLU A 53 -5.68 -2.72 0.47
N LEU A 54 -5.18 -3.36 -0.57
CA LEU A 54 -5.04 -2.77 -1.89
C LEU A 54 -5.55 -3.79 -2.89
N ASP A 55 -6.80 -3.60 -3.34
CA ASP A 55 -7.49 -4.53 -4.23
C ASP A 55 -7.55 -5.92 -3.57
N ASP A 56 -6.92 -6.93 -4.17
CA ASP A 56 -6.92 -8.30 -3.63
C ASP A 56 -5.68 -8.61 -2.80
N PHE A 57 -4.91 -7.59 -2.44
CA PHE A 57 -3.66 -7.75 -1.72
C PHE A 57 -3.72 -6.99 -0.39
N ASP A 58 -3.31 -7.65 0.70
CA ASP A 58 -3.25 -7.04 2.02
C ASP A 58 -1.81 -6.99 2.49
N PHE A 59 -1.47 -5.93 3.20
CA PHE A 59 -0.16 -5.86 3.84
C PHE A 59 -0.28 -5.16 5.19
N GLU A 60 0.73 -5.33 6.03
CA GLU A 60 0.74 -4.70 7.35
C GLU A 60 1.53 -3.41 7.28
N TYR A 61 1.00 -2.40 7.95
CA TYR A 61 1.67 -1.10 8.06
C TYR A 61 2.66 -1.13 9.21
N TYR A 62 3.85 -0.61 8.99
CA TYR A 62 4.86 -0.43 10.03
C TYR A 62 5.46 0.96 9.91
N ASN A 63 5.56 1.62 11.03
CA ASN A 63 6.06 2.98 11.08
C ASN A 63 7.59 3.01 11.06
#